data_a27fdb19a9f0ff76fdb4823cf61cdb49
#
_entry.id   a27fdb19a9f0ff76fdb4823cf61cdb49
#
_cell.length_a   1.000
_cell.length_b   1.000
_cell.length_c   1.000
_cell.angle_alpha   90.00
_cell.angle_beta   90.00
_cell.angle_gamma   90.00
#
_symmetry.space_group_name_H-M   'P 1'
#
loop_
_entity.id
_entity.type
_entity.pdbx_description
1 polymer ?
#
loop_
_entity_poly.entity_id
_entity_poly.type
_entity_poly.pdbx_seq_one_letter_code
_entity_poly.pdbx_strand_id
1 'polypeptide(L)'
;ESADVLLLASDDMVPQMFGYDAIIMQSMEEAFPEFDGAIKFNDGLRNDHLMTLCVMGWKLYERFGYIYHPDYKFLYCDTEQTEVCIALEKFAVSPMCIIRHEWLPAGHPEADDLHEMHESRESYERDYKVYEERKKISFGLSES
;
A
#
# COMPACT_ATOMS: atom_id res chain seq x y z
N GLU A 1 19.95 11.60 3.55
CA GLU A 1 19.55 10.56 4.52
C GLU A 1 19.05 9.36 3.72
N SER A 2 19.56 8.16 4.00
CA SER A 2 19.07 6.92 3.42
C SER A 2 18.05 6.32 4.37
N ALA A 3 16.89 5.92 3.87
CA ALA A 3 15.93 5.10 4.60
C ALA A 3 16.06 3.66 4.14
N ASP A 4 16.01 2.70 5.04
CA ASP A 4 16.05 1.28 4.70
C ASP A 4 14.65 0.75 4.35
N VAL A 5 13.62 1.32 5.01
CA VAL A 5 12.22 0.98 4.82
C VAL A 5 11.36 2.24 4.74
N LEU A 6 10.41 2.24 3.84
CA LEU A 6 9.41 3.29 3.66
C LEU A 6 8.06 2.79 4.16
N LEU A 7 7.41 3.62 4.96
CA LEU A 7 6.06 3.41 5.43
C LEU A 7 5.17 4.55 4.92
N LEU A 8 4.16 4.23 4.14
CA LEU A 8 3.12 5.17 3.76
C LEU A 8 1.90 4.94 4.63
N ALA A 9 1.57 5.93 5.45
CA ALA A 9 0.41 5.91 6.32
C ALA A 9 -0.46 7.16 6.09
N SER A 10 -1.77 6.99 6.15
CA SER A 10 -2.74 8.07 6.16
C SER A 10 -3.07 8.49 7.60
N ASP A 11 -3.79 9.59 7.75
CA ASP A 11 -4.16 10.17 9.05
C ASP A 11 -5.19 9.35 9.84
N ASP A 12 -5.87 8.41 9.18
CA ASP A 12 -6.77 7.43 9.78
C ASP A 12 -6.08 6.11 10.18
N MET A 13 -4.75 6.05 10.10
CA MET A 13 -3.94 4.90 10.51
C MET A 13 -3.35 5.10 11.89
N VAL A 14 -3.74 4.25 12.84
CA VAL A 14 -3.42 4.39 14.27
C VAL A 14 -2.49 3.27 14.73
N PRO A 15 -1.27 3.60 15.19
CA PRO A 15 -0.35 2.61 15.79
C PRO A 15 -1.00 1.88 16.97
N GLN A 16 -0.84 0.57 17.01
CA GLN A 16 -1.40 -0.31 18.04
C GLN A 16 -0.34 -0.83 19.02
N MET A 17 0.93 -0.71 18.69
CA MET A 17 2.01 -1.31 19.46
C MET A 17 3.18 -0.34 19.61
N PHE A 18 3.78 -0.30 20.80
CA PHE A 18 5.08 0.34 20.98
C PHE A 18 6.16 -0.42 20.21
N GLY A 19 7.10 0.31 19.60
CA GLY A 19 8.17 -0.30 18.82
C GLY A 19 7.71 -0.92 17.52
N TYR A 20 6.59 -0.46 16.95
CA TYR A 20 6.11 -0.94 15.65
C TYR A 20 7.16 -0.74 14.54
N ASP A 21 7.98 0.28 14.64
CA ASP A 21 9.11 0.55 13.76
C ASP A 21 10.17 -0.57 13.82
N ALA A 22 10.52 -1.05 15.00
CA ALA A 22 11.43 -2.17 15.18
C ALA A 22 10.82 -3.49 14.63
N ILE A 23 9.51 -3.68 14.80
CA ILE A 23 8.80 -4.84 14.25
C ILE A 23 8.81 -4.80 12.72
N ILE A 24 8.59 -3.63 12.12
CA ILE A 24 8.69 -3.44 10.67
C ILE A 24 10.08 -3.79 10.17
N MET A 25 11.12 -3.24 10.80
CA MET A 25 12.52 -3.50 10.42
C MET A 25 12.85 -4.98 10.51
N GLN A 26 12.55 -5.63 11.62
CA GLN A 26 12.81 -7.06 11.81
C GLN A 26 12.06 -7.89 10.77
N SER A 27 10.77 -7.61 10.52
CA SER A 27 9.96 -8.33 9.54
C SER A 27 10.52 -8.17 8.12
N MET A 28 11.03 -6.98 7.79
CA MET A 28 11.63 -6.71 6.49
C MET A 28 12.96 -7.46 6.33
N GLU A 29 13.83 -7.44 7.34
CA GLU A 29 15.11 -8.17 7.33
C GLU A 29 14.90 -9.69 7.22
N GLU A 30 13.87 -10.22 7.88
CA GLU A 30 13.53 -11.66 7.81
C GLU A 30 12.97 -12.06 6.45
N ALA A 31 12.06 -11.28 5.87
CA ALA A 31 11.40 -11.60 4.61
C ALA A 31 12.26 -11.23 3.38
N PHE A 32 12.94 -10.09 3.46
CA PHE A 32 13.72 -9.52 2.37
C PHE A 32 15.05 -8.93 2.91
N PRO A 33 16.08 -9.75 3.16
CA PRO A 33 17.34 -9.30 3.77
C PRO A 33 18.05 -8.16 3.01
N GLU A 34 17.76 -8.01 1.72
CA GLU A 34 18.29 -6.92 0.89
C GLU A 34 17.34 -5.74 0.76
N PHE A 35 16.24 -5.70 1.52
CA PHE A 35 15.21 -4.64 1.44
C PHE A 35 14.57 -4.51 0.04
N ASP A 36 14.50 -5.63 -0.71
CA ASP A 36 13.90 -5.69 -2.06
C ASP A 36 12.53 -6.37 -2.01
N GLY A 37 11.60 -5.81 -1.27
CA GLY A 37 10.27 -6.36 -1.13
C GLY A 37 9.32 -5.44 -0.38
N ALA A 38 8.05 -5.86 -0.31
CA ALA A 38 7.00 -5.18 0.45
C ALA A 38 6.29 -6.16 1.38
N ILE A 39 5.83 -5.66 2.53
CA ILE A 39 5.13 -6.47 3.53
C ILE A 39 3.74 -5.89 3.75
N LYS A 40 2.73 -6.75 3.63
CA LYS A 40 1.40 -6.48 4.11
C LYS A 40 1.30 -6.88 5.58
N PHE A 41 1.02 -5.92 6.45
CA PHE A 41 0.54 -6.18 7.81
C PHE A 41 -0.99 -6.22 7.84
N ASN A 42 -1.56 -6.90 8.84
CA ASN A 42 -2.99 -6.86 9.09
C ASN A 42 -3.39 -5.43 9.49
N ASP A 43 -4.33 -4.83 8.76
CA ASP A 43 -4.83 -3.47 9.00
C ASP A 43 -6.03 -3.41 9.96
N GLY A 44 -6.48 -4.56 10.45
CA GLY A 44 -7.64 -4.70 11.32
C GLY A 44 -9.00 -4.67 10.60
N LEU A 45 -9.04 -4.46 9.27
CA LEU A 45 -10.26 -4.38 8.47
C LEU A 45 -10.40 -5.50 7.47
N ARG A 46 -9.32 -5.83 6.74
CA ARG A 46 -9.35 -6.68 5.55
C ARG A 46 -8.60 -7.98 5.75
N ASN A 47 -9.22 -9.08 5.31
CA ASN A 47 -8.60 -10.41 5.31
C ASN A 47 -8.08 -10.85 3.94
N ASP A 48 -8.16 -9.97 2.92
CA ASP A 48 -7.63 -10.23 1.58
C ASP A 48 -6.13 -9.86 1.48
N HIS A 49 -5.56 -9.96 0.28
CA HIS A 49 -4.15 -9.67 0.03
C HIS A 49 -3.85 -8.19 -0.20
N LEU A 50 -4.85 -7.30 -0.19
CA LEU A 50 -4.65 -5.89 -0.46
C LEU A 50 -3.78 -5.22 0.61
N MET A 51 -2.71 -4.57 0.18
CA MET A 51 -1.78 -3.84 1.03
C MET A 51 -2.22 -2.38 1.18
N THR A 52 -3.16 -2.13 2.09
CA THR A 52 -3.66 -0.76 2.37
C THR A 52 -2.64 0.09 3.13
N LEU A 53 -1.80 -0.54 3.97
CA LEU A 53 -0.64 0.06 4.60
C LEU A 53 0.60 -0.41 3.85
N CYS A 54 1.19 0.47 3.03
CA CYS A 54 2.38 0.10 2.27
C CYS A 54 3.64 0.20 3.13
N VAL A 55 4.26 -0.96 3.36
CA VAL A 55 5.59 -1.09 3.95
C VAL A 55 6.52 -1.64 2.88
N MET A 56 7.43 -0.80 2.41
CA MET A 56 8.28 -1.08 1.25
C MET A 56 9.75 -0.91 1.60
N GLY A 57 10.57 -1.90 1.26
CA GLY A 57 12.02 -1.80 1.36
C GLY A 57 12.59 -0.84 0.32
N TRP A 58 13.69 -0.19 0.67
CA TRP A 58 14.31 0.84 -0.16
C TRP A 58 14.69 0.36 -1.57
N LYS A 59 15.20 -0.87 -1.68
CA LYS A 59 15.64 -1.42 -2.97
C LYS A 59 14.46 -1.65 -3.93
N LEU A 60 13.30 -2.03 -3.41
CA LEU A 60 12.09 -2.11 -4.22
C LEU A 60 11.61 -0.72 -4.64
N TYR A 61 11.67 0.26 -3.74
CA TYR A 61 11.36 1.66 -4.07
C TYR A 61 12.26 2.21 -5.18
N GLU A 62 13.57 1.97 -5.13
CA GLU A 62 14.50 2.42 -6.17
C GLU A 62 14.14 1.90 -7.56
N ARG A 63 13.52 0.73 -7.64
CA ARG A 63 13.07 0.10 -8.90
C ARG A 63 12.01 0.92 -9.62
N PHE A 64 11.14 1.60 -8.88
CA PHE A 64 10.00 2.35 -9.40
C PHE A 64 10.15 3.87 -9.26
N GLY A 65 10.83 4.33 -8.22
CA GLY A 65 10.92 5.73 -7.86
C GLY A 65 9.65 6.31 -7.24
N TYR A 66 8.69 5.45 -6.87
CA TYR A 66 7.43 5.81 -6.20
C TYR A 66 6.93 4.65 -5.33
N ILE A 67 6.09 4.94 -4.35
CA ILE A 67 5.34 3.93 -3.59
C ILE A 67 4.07 3.57 -4.36
N TYR A 68 3.27 4.58 -4.75
CA TYR A 68 2.11 4.42 -5.60
C TYR A 68 2.32 5.12 -6.93
N HIS A 69 1.82 4.51 -8.01
CA HIS A 69 1.98 5.09 -9.34
C HIS A 69 1.31 6.47 -9.43
N PRO A 70 1.98 7.51 -9.97
CA PRO A 70 1.51 8.89 -9.92
C PRO A 70 0.27 9.21 -10.75
N ASP A 71 -0.16 8.31 -11.64
CA ASP A 71 -1.37 8.50 -12.44
C ASP A 71 -2.65 8.34 -11.62
N TYR A 72 -2.60 7.65 -10.47
CA TYR A 72 -3.73 7.56 -9.55
C TYR A 72 -3.85 8.83 -8.72
N LYS A 73 -5.09 9.20 -8.40
CA LYS A 73 -5.33 10.32 -7.48
C LYS A 73 -5.66 9.83 -6.07
N PHE A 74 -6.52 8.80 -5.96
CA PHE A 74 -7.01 8.35 -4.66
C PHE A 74 -7.15 6.83 -4.54
N LEU A 75 -7.71 6.15 -5.58
CA LEU A 75 -8.12 4.76 -5.51
C LEU A 75 -7.28 3.87 -6.41
N TYR A 76 -7.29 2.55 -6.17
CA TYR A 76 -6.59 1.52 -6.96
C TYR A 76 -5.05 1.59 -6.96
N CYS A 77 -4.44 2.62 -6.39
CA CYS A 77 -2.98 2.71 -6.29
C CYS A 77 -2.39 1.60 -5.42
N ASP A 78 -3.04 1.28 -4.32
CA ASP A 78 -2.73 0.16 -3.43
C ASP A 78 -2.98 -1.20 -4.10
N THR A 79 -4.03 -1.29 -4.91
CA THR A 79 -4.36 -2.49 -5.68
C THR A 79 -3.28 -2.80 -6.71
N GLU A 80 -2.89 -1.83 -7.53
CA GLU A 80 -1.78 -1.99 -8.47
C GLU A 80 -0.50 -2.36 -7.74
N GLN A 81 -0.15 -1.62 -6.69
CA GLN A 81 1.10 -1.87 -5.95
C GLN A 81 1.15 -3.28 -5.39
N THR A 82 0.04 -3.77 -4.86
CA THR A 82 -0.08 -5.16 -4.36
C THR A 82 0.12 -6.17 -5.49
N GLU A 83 -0.58 -6.01 -6.62
CA GLU A 83 -0.47 -6.90 -7.78
C GLU A 83 0.96 -6.91 -8.36
N VAL A 84 1.59 -5.75 -8.45
CA VAL A 84 2.98 -5.60 -8.91
C VAL A 84 3.95 -6.33 -7.98
N CYS A 85 3.83 -6.16 -6.67
CA CYS A 85 4.69 -6.84 -5.70
C CYS A 85 4.51 -8.36 -5.75
N ILE A 86 3.29 -8.85 -5.93
CA ILE A 86 3.00 -10.27 -6.11
C ILE A 86 3.62 -10.79 -7.42
N ALA A 87 3.43 -10.08 -8.53
CA ALA A 87 3.96 -10.48 -9.84
C ALA A 87 5.50 -10.56 -9.86
N LEU A 88 6.16 -9.71 -9.08
CA LEU A 88 7.62 -9.71 -8.92
C LEU A 88 8.13 -10.72 -7.90
N GLU A 89 7.25 -11.45 -7.21
CA GLU A 89 7.60 -12.32 -6.07
C GLU A 89 8.27 -11.54 -4.92
N LYS A 90 7.90 -10.27 -4.75
CA LYS A 90 8.43 -9.33 -3.76
C LYS A 90 7.38 -8.93 -2.71
N PHE A 91 6.50 -9.86 -2.37
CA PHE A 91 5.38 -9.64 -1.47
C PHE A 91 5.38 -10.66 -0.33
N ALA A 92 5.31 -10.18 0.90
CA ALA A 92 5.14 -10.99 2.10
C ALA A 92 3.95 -10.52 2.92
N VAL A 93 3.41 -11.40 3.74
CA VAL A 93 2.25 -11.11 4.61
C VAL A 93 2.61 -11.40 6.05
N SER A 94 2.33 -10.44 6.93
CA SER A 94 2.39 -10.61 8.38
C SER A 94 0.98 -10.56 8.96
N PRO A 95 0.60 -11.49 9.86
CA PRO A 95 -0.70 -11.46 10.54
C PRO A 95 -0.79 -10.39 11.64
N MET A 96 0.32 -9.75 11.98
CA MET A 96 0.36 -8.75 13.06
C MET A 96 -0.36 -7.46 12.67
N CYS A 97 -1.22 -6.96 13.55
CA CYS A 97 -1.82 -5.64 13.42
C CYS A 97 -0.99 -4.63 14.23
N ILE A 98 0.05 -4.08 13.60
CA ILE A 98 0.92 -3.07 14.22
C ILE A 98 0.35 -1.66 14.10
N ILE A 99 -0.41 -1.40 13.04
CA ILE A 99 -1.10 -0.15 12.75
C ILE A 99 -2.50 -0.54 12.25
N ARG A 100 -3.53 0.04 12.86
CA ARG A 100 -4.91 -0.21 12.47
C ARG A 100 -5.40 0.91 11.55
N HIS A 101 -6.06 0.56 10.48
CA HIS A 101 -6.74 1.47 9.59
C HIS A 101 -8.16 1.74 10.12
N GLU A 102 -8.45 2.96 10.54
CA GLU A 102 -9.76 3.39 11.05
C GLU A 102 -10.62 4.00 9.95
N TRP A 103 -10.72 3.29 8.83
CA TRP A 103 -11.51 3.76 7.69
C TRP A 103 -13.00 3.85 8.02
N LEU A 104 -13.61 4.97 7.66
CA LEU A 104 -15.04 5.23 7.79
C LEU A 104 -15.70 5.17 6.41
N PRO A 105 -16.86 4.48 6.25
CA PRO A 105 -17.55 4.45 4.97
C PRO A 105 -18.07 5.84 4.59
N ALA A 106 -18.18 6.13 3.29
CA ALA A 106 -18.77 7.35 2.77
C ALA A 106 -20.17 7.57 3.35
N GLY A 107 -20.46 8.80 3.77
CA GLY A 107 -21.72 9.16 4.44
C GLY A 107 -21.76 8.87 5.94
N HIS A 108 -20.67 8.38 6.55
CA HIS A 108 -20.56 8.28 8.00
C HIS A 108 -20.57 9.69 8.62
N PRO A 109 -21.27 9.93 9.77
CA PRO A 109 -21.37 11.28 10.37
C PRO A 109 -20.04 11.95 10.73
N GLU A 110 -18.98 11.15 10.89
CA GLU A 110 -17.61 11.60 11.21
C GLU A 110 -16.69 11.63 9.98
N ALA A 111 -17.19 11.25 8.78
CA ALA A 111 -16.44 11.38 7.54
C ALA A 111 -16.38 12.87 7.14
N ASP A 112 -15.20 13.31 6.73
CA ASP A 112 -15.00 14.68 6.26
C ASP A 112 -15.27 14.82 4.75
N ASP A 113 -15.31 16.08 4.28
CA ASP A 113 -15.55 16.39 2.86
C ASP A 113 -14.48 15.78 1.93
N LEU A 114 -13.25 15.61 2.41
CA LEU A 114 -12.17 15.02 1.66
C LEU A 114 -12.38 13.51 1.44
N HIS A 115 -12.85 12.81 2.48
CA HIS A 115 -13.21 11.40 2.42
C HIS A 115 -14.34 11.14 1.42
N GLU A 116 -15.41 11.97 1.46
CA GLU A 116 -16.52 11.88 0.50
C GLU A 116 -16.07 12.15 -0.94
N MET A 117 -15.15 13.10 -1.15
CA MET A 117 -14.59 13.40 -2.46
C MET A 117 -13.73 12.22 -3.00
N HIS A 118 -12.95 11.57 -2.13
CA HIS A 118 -12.13 10.41 -2.49
C HIS A 118 -12.97 9.22 -2.95
N GLU A 119 -14.11 8.98 -2.30
CA GLU A 119 -15.02 7.88 -2.60
C GLU A 119 -16.15 8.27 -3.58
N SER A 120 -16.06 9.45 -4.19
CA SER A 120 -17.04 9.84 -5.20
C SER A 120 -17.03 8.89 -6.39
N ARG A 121 -18.19 8.71 -7.03
CA ARG A 121 -18.31 7.90 -8.24
C ARG A 121 -17.34 8.34 -9.34
N GLU A 122 -17.12 9.65 -9.49
CA GLU A 122 -16.19 10.21 -10.47
C GLU A 122 -14.74 9.80 -10.17
N SER A 123 -14.30 9.86 -8.91
CA SER A 123 -12.99 9.42 -8.48
C SER A 123 -12.79 7.93 -8.72
N TYR A 124 -13.79 7.12 -8.40
CA TYR A 124 -13.78 5.69 -8.64
C TYR A 124 -13.64 5.36 -10.15
N GLU A 125 -14.51 5.92 -11.00
CA GLU A 125 -14.51 5.65 -12.44
C GLU A 125 -13.20 6.09 -13.10
N ARG A 126 -12.64 7.24 -12.67
CA ARG A 126 -11.36 7.74 -13.18
C ARG A 126 -10.20 6.81 -12.85
N ASP A 127 -10.01 6.48 -11.58
CA ASP A 127 -8.88 5.68 -11.14
C ASP A 127 -9.02 4.22 -11.55
N TYR A 128 -10.25 3.70 -11.64
CA TYR A 128 -10.51 2.39 -12.24
C TYR A 128 -10.07 2.30 -13.71
N LYS A 129 -10.33 3.34 -14.48
CA LYS A 129 -9.88 3.42 -15.88
C LYS A 129 -8.34 3.42 -15.97
N VAL A 130 -7.67 4.18 -15.13
CA VAL A 130 -6.20 4.17 -15.06
C VAL A 130 -5.70 2.74 -14.74
N TYR A 131 -6.28 2.10 -13.73
CA TYR A 131 -5.92 0.73 -13.35
C TYR A 131 -6.09 -0.25 -14.52
N GLU A 132 -7.23 -0.21 -15.23
CA GLU A 132 -7.47 -1.07 -16.38
C GLU A 132 -6.47 -0.86 -17.52
N GLU A 133 -6.14 0.39 -17.83
CA GLU A 133 -5.16 0.74 -18.87
C GLU A 133 -3.76 0.24 -18.47
N ARG A 134 -3.36 0.43 -17.23
CA ARG A 134 -2.05 -0.03 -16.75
C ARG A 134 -1.96 -1.55 -16.65
N LYS A 135 -3.04 -2.21 -16.27
CA LYS A 135 -3.13 -3.68 -16.22
C LYS A 135 -2.95 -4.32 -17.60
N LYS A 136 -3.46 -3.71 -18.67
CA LYS A 136 -3.28 -4.19 -20.07
C LYS A 136 -1.82 -4.24 -20.49
N ILE A 137 -0.98 -3.40 -19.93
CA ILE A 137 0.47 -3.37 -20.18
C ILE A 137 1.26 -4.03 -19.06
N SER A 138 0.63 -4.90 -18.26
CA SER A 138 1.23 -5.55 -17.11
C SER A 138 1.91 -4.55 -16.16
N PHE A 139 1.29 -3.38 -15.94
CA PHE A 139 1.79 -2.28 -15.10
C PHE A 139 3.17 -1.74 -15.51
N GLY A 140 3.57 -1.95 -16.75
CA GLY A 140 4.88 -1.57 -17.25
C GLY A 140 6.01 -2.53 -16.82
N LEU A 141 5.67 -3.67 -16.22
CA LEU A 141 6.64 -4.73 -15.97
C LEU A 141 7.02 -5.35 -17.31
N SER A 142 8.24 -5.10 -17.77
CA SER A 142 8.76 -5.80 -18.96
C SER A 142 8.85 -7.29 -18.65
N GLU A 143 8.42 -8.12 -19.59
CA GLU A 143 8.73 -9.56 -19.56
C GLU A 143 10.25 -9.69 -19.51
N SER A 144 10.73 -10.14 -18.36
CA SER A 144 12.14 -10.44 -18.13
C SER A 144 12.42 -11.90 -18.45
#